data_d3d03d0294c6b7792e48747992d9fef2
#
_entry.id   d3d03d0294c6b7792e48747992d9fef2
#
_cell.length_a   1.000
_cell.length_b   1.000
_cell.length_c   1.000
_cell.angle_alpha   90.00
_cell.angle_beta   90.00
_cell.angle_gamma   90.00
#
_symmetry.space_group_name_H-M   'P 1'
#
loop_
_entity.id
_entity.type
_entity.pdbx_description
1 polymer ?
#
loop_
_entity_poly.entity_id
_entity_poly.type
_entity_poly.pdbx_seq_one_letter_code
_entity_poly.pdbx_strand_id
1 'polypeptide(L)'
;VSELKTELAQLPLRSTCCRRALLAGLLYNRSPRTGGEIGELTLKLEKEFENEFQTSEYTDIEAFFKCAGCIPSFVRGLFLSCGVMSDPETEYRLEFPMYSEDSAEQLQGILSELGIETKIVIRRGKPVVYCKESGMIEDLLGIMGSKKSVFELMNIKIKHDIRNNANRRTNCDAANIRKTVTASGEQYEAILRLRDSGELEKLPDELRETALLRLENSNASLSVLAALH
;
A
#
# COMPACT_ATOMS: atom_id res chain seq x y z
N VAL A 1 -7.11 -12.70 -3.73
CA VAL A 1 -8.11 -12.23 -4.73
C VAL A 1 -9.35 -13.11 -4.74
N SER A 2 -9.19 -14.45 -4.74
CA SER A 2 -10.33 -15.39 -4.72
C SER A 2 -11.20 -15.19 -3.47
N GLU A 3 -10.61 -15.16 -2.28
CA GLU A 3 -11.34 -14.99 -1.00
C GLU A 3 -12.05 -13.63 -0.91
N LEU A 4 -11.41 -12.53 -1.34
CA LEU A 4 -12.02 -11.21 -1.39
C LEU A 4 -13.25 -11.20 -2.31
N LYS A 5 -13.15 -11.80 -3.50
CA LYS A 5 -14.29 -11.87 -4.42
C LYS A 5 -15.43 -12.73 -3.87
N THR A 6 -15.12 -13.83 -3.21
CA THR A 6 -16.11 -14.66 -2.53
C THR A 6 -16.81 -13.89 -1.41
N GLU A 7 -16.05 -13.17 -0.55
CA GLU A 7 -16.62 -12.32 0.48
C GLU A 7 -17.59 -11.29 -0.13
N LEU A 8 -17.13 -10.55 -1.16
CA LEU A 8 -17.94 -9.51 -1.80
C LEU A 8 -19.19 -10.05 -2.51
N ALA A 9 -19.11 -11.24 -3.10
CA ALA A 9 -20.26 -11.86 -3.78
C ALA A 9 -21.37 -12.28 -2.78
N GLN A 10 -21.00 -12.67 -1.57
CA GLN A 10 -21.93 -13.13 -0.52
C GLN A 10 -22.55 -11.99 0.30
N LEU A 11 -22.08 -10.73 0.15
CA LEU A 11 -22.64 -9.61 0.89
C LEU A 11 -24.10 -9.34 0.52
N PRO A 12 -24.99 -9.10 1.52
CA PRO A 12 -26.40 -8.88 1.28
C PRO A 12 -26.66 -7.60 0.47
N LEU A 13 -27.59 -7.66 -0.43
CA LEU A 13 -28.05 -6.57 -1.27
C LEU A 13 -29.33 -5.97 -0.69
N ARG A 14 -29.25 -4.77 -0.14
CA ARG A 14 -30.31 -4.18 0.70
C ARG A 14 -31.51 -3.64 -0.07
N SER A 15 -31.29 -3.05 -1.25
CA SER A 15 -32.37 -2.40 -2.01
C SER A 15 -32.34 -2.81 -3.49
N THR A 16 -33.48 -2.70 -4.16
CA THR A 16 -33.63 -3.01 -5.59
C THR A 16 -32.71 -2.14 -6.46
N CYS A 17 -32.61 -0.83 -6.17
CA CYS A 17 -31.71 0.05 -6.90
C CYS A 17 -30.23 -0.30 -6.73
N CYS A 18 -29.79 -0.74 -5.54
CA CYS A 18 -28.44 -1.22 -5.32
C CYS A 18 -28.15 -2.56 -6.03
N ARG A 19 -29.14 -3.47 -6.11
CA ARG A 19 -29.00 -4.72 -6.88
C ARG A 19 -28.86 -4.42 -8.37
N ARG A 20 -29.66 -3.47 -8.88
CA ARG A 20 -29.55 -2.98 -10.25
C ARG A 20 -28.19 -2.37 -10.53
N ALA A 21 -27.69 -1.49 -9.67
CA ALA A 21 -26.37 -0.89 -9.79
C ALA A 21 -25.23 -1.93 -9.73
N LEU A 22 -25.36 -2.97 -8.87
CA LEU A 22 -24.41 -4.09 -8.85
C LEU A 22 -24.38 -4.83 -10.18
N LEU A 23 -25.54 -5.14 -10.74
CA LEU A 23 -25.63 -5.79 -12.07
C LEU A 23 -25.01 -4.92 -13.15
N ALA A 24 -25.30 -3.61 -13.16
CA ALA A 24 -24.66 -2.67 -14.07
C ALA A 24 -23.12 -2.75 -13.98
N GLY A 25 -22.56 -2.78 -12.77
CA GLY A 25 -21.13 -2.95 -12.56
C GLY A 25 -20.58 -4.29 -13.06
N LEU A 26 -21.30 -5.39 -12.83
CA LEU A 26 -20.90 -6.72 -13.32
C LEU A 26 -20.82 -6.77 -14.85
N LEU A 27 -21.75 -6.10 -15.54
CA LEU A 27 -21.86 -6.10 -17.01
C LEU A 27 -21.06 -4.98 -17.68
N TYR A 28 -20.66 -3.94 -16.94
CA TYR A 28 -20.06 -2.72 -17.48
C TYR A 28 -18.84 -2.95 -18.35
N ASN A 29 -17.96 -3.84 -17.94
CA ASN A 29 -16.70 -4.09 -18.64
C ASN A 29 -16.81 -5.14 -19.76
N ARG A 30 -18.02 -5.54 -20.15
CA ARG A 30 -18.25 -6.57 -21.19
C ARG A 30 -17.36 -7.82 -21.03
N SER A 31 -16.94 -8.14 -19.82
CA SER A 31 -16.13 -9.32 -19.54
C SER A 31 -17.04 -10.56 -19.51
N PRO A 32 -16.97 -11.46 -20.50
CA PRO A 32 -18.01 -12.47 -20.70
C PRO A 32 -17.90 -13.68 -19.78
N ARG A 33 -16.98 -13.71 -18.81
CA ARG A 33 -16.68 -14.94 -18.06
C ARG A 33 -16.43 -14.71 -16.59
N THR A 34 -17.49 -14.56 -15.86
CA THR A 34 -17.49 -14.84 -14.42
C THR A 34 -18.09 -16.23 -14.21
N GLY A 35 -17.25 -17.22 -13.87
CA GLY A 35 -17.72 -18.56 -13.46
C GLY A 35 -17.94 -18.63 -11.95
N GLY A 36 -18.50 -19.75 -11.46
CA GLY A 36 -18.73 -19.98 -10.03
C GLY A 36 -19.75 -19.04 -9.41
N GLU A 37 -19.56 -18.68 -8.14
CA GLU A 37 -20.48 -17.84 -7.35
C GLU A 37 -20.82 -16.50 -8.02
N ILE A 38 -19.86 -15.88 -8.69
CA ILE A 38 -20.06 -14.59 -9.39
C ILE A 38 -20.98 -14.80 -10.60
N GLY A 39 -20.80 -15.87 -11.36
CA GLY A 39 -21.66 -16.22 -12.48
C GLY A 39 -23.09 -16.50 -12.04
N GLU A 40 -23.28 -17.24 -10.95
CA GLU A 40 -24.60 -17.51 -10.36
C GLU A 40 -25.28 -16.23 -9.89
N LEU A 41 -24.54 -15.34 -9.20
CA LEU A 41 -25.03 -14.04 -8.79
C LEU A 41 -25.46 -13.20 -10.00
N THR A 42 -24.63 -13.15 -11.04
CA THR A 42 -24.94 -12.41 -12.28
C THR A 42 -26.23 -12.93 -12.92
N LEU A 43 -26.33 -14.24 -13.14
CA LEU A 43 -27.53 -14.86 -13.72
C LEU A 43 -28.79 -14.62 -12.90
N LYS A 44 -28.67 -14.63 -11.56
CA LYS A 44 -29.80 -14.33 -10.68
C LYS A 44 -30.28 -12.89 -10.85
N LEU A 45 -29.35 -11.94 -10.92
CA LEU A 45 -29.67 -10.53 -11.10
C LEU A 45 -30.18 -10.24 -12.53
N GLU A 46 -29.61 -10.86 -13.55
CA GLU A 46 -30.12 -10.75 -14.93
C GLU A 46 -31.56 -11.20 -15.03
N LYS A 47 -31.93 -12.31 -14.40
CA LYS A 47 -33.32 -12.78 -14.35
C LYS A 47 -34.24 -11.80 -13.60
N GLU A 48 -33.76 -11.17 -12.52
CA GLU A 48 -34.55 -10.18 -11.77
C GLU A 48 -34.83 -8.91 -12.60
N PHE A 49 -33.89 -8.53 -13.49
CA PHE A 49 -33.96 -7.29 -14.28
C PHE A 49 -34.01 -7.53 -15.79
N GLU A 50 -34.54 -8.68 -16.23
CA GLU A 50 -34.49 -9.21 -17.59
C GLU A 50 -35.00 -8.20 -18.68
N ASN A 51 -35.89 -7.29 -18.31
CA ASN A 51 -36.45 -6.29 -19.23
C ASN A 51 -35.69 -4.95 -19.24
N GLU A 52 -34.72 -4.74 -18.37
CA GLU A 52 -34.07 -3.44 -18.18
C GLU A 52 -32.67 -3.35 -18.81
N PHE A 53 -32.03 -4.49 -19.03
CA PHE A 53 -30.65 -4.62 -19.51
C PHE A 53 -30.54 -5.16 -20.95
N GLN A 54 -31.64 -5.12 -21.72
CA GLN A 54 -31.68 -5.65 -23.09
C GLN A 54 -31.04 -4.76 -24.16
N THR A 55 -30.68 -3.51 -23.83
CA THR A 55 -30.02 -2.60 -24.78
C THR A 55 -28.52 -2.54 -24.52
N SER A 56 -27.76 -2.80 -25.58
CA SER A 56 -26.30 -3.01 -25.57
C SER A 56 -25.44 -1.77 -25.30
N GLU A 57 -25.99 -0.67 -24.85
CA GLU A 57 -25.24 0.58 -24.63
C GLU A 57 -25.47 1.10 -23.20
N TYR A 58 -24.57 0.66 -22.27
CA TYR A 58 -24.49 1.26 -20.94
C TYR A 58 -23.71 2.59 -20.99
N THR A 59 -24.20 3.53 -21.82
CA THR A 59 -23.56 4.84 -21.99
C THR A 59 -23.86 5.79 -20.85
N ASP A 60 -24.97 5.59 -20.14
CA ASP A 60 -25.38 6.41 -19.00
C ASP A 60 -25.42 5.60 -17.71
N ILE A 61 -24.26 5.53 -17.03
CA ILE A 61 -24.13 4.82 -15.75
C ILE A 61 -24.87 5.56 -14.63
N GLU A 62 -24.95 6.87 -14.71
CA GLU A 62 -25.57 7.71 -13.67
C GLU A 62 -27.07 7.39 -13.52
N ALA A 63 -27.72 6.94 -14.58
CA ALA A 63 -29.13 6.49 -14.54
C ALA A 63 -29.37 5.35 -13.54
N PHE A 64 -28.33 4.61 -13.17
CA PHE A 64 -28.40 3.53 -12.18
C PHE A 64 -28.20 4.01 -10.74
N PHE A 65 -27.79 5.26 -10.51
CA PHE A 65 -27.45 5.79 -9.19
C PHE A 65 -28.64 6.54 -8.56
N LYS A 66 -29.50 5.81 -7.86
CA LYS A 66 -30.73 6.37 -7.24
C LYS A 66 -30.60 6.63 -5.74
N CYS A 67 -29.57 6.11 -5.09
CA CYS A 67 -29.30 6.31 -3.66
C CYS A 67 -27.80 6.21 -3.35
N ALA A 68 -27.39 6.66 -2.19
CA ALA A 68 -25.99 6.65 -1.76
C ALA A 68 -25.33 5.24 -1.78
N GLY A 69 -26.11 4.17 -1.74
CA GLY A 69 -25.61 2.80 -1.83
C GLY A 69 -25.40 2.28 -3.25
N CYS A 70 -25.88 3.01 -4.28
CA CYS A 70 -25.80 2.54 -5.66
C CYS A 70 -24.36 2.57 -6.20
N ILE A 71 -23.63 3.67 -6.00
CA ILE A 71 -22.21 3.79 -6.43
C ILE A 71 -21.34 2.71 -5.78
N PRO A 72 -21.35 2.50 -4.46
CA PRO A 72 -20.68 1.38 -3.83
C PRO A 72 -21.03 0.01 -4.41
N SER A 73 -22.32 -0.22 -4.70
CA SER A 73 -22.78 -1.47 -5.30
C SER A 73 -22.26 -1.65 -6.74
N PHE A 74 -22.26 -0.59 -7.54
CA PHE A 74 -21.69 -0.58 -8.88
C PHE A 74 -20.19 -0.92 -8.86
N VAL A 75 -19.42 -0.22 -8.04
CA VAL A 75 -17.96 -0.45 -7.90
C VAL A 75 -17.68 -1.88 -7.45
N ARG A 76 -18.50 -2.42 -6.52
CA ARG A 76 -18.41 -3.82 -6.10
C ARG A 76 -18.67 -4.78 -7.25
N GLY A 77 -19.71 -4.54 -8.05
CA GLY A 77 -20.03 -5.34 -9.24
C GLY A 77 -18.90 -5.34 -10.26
N LEU A 78 -18.35 -4.15 -10.54
CA LEU A 78 -17.22 -4.00 -11.44
C LEU A 78 -15.97 -4.72 -10.93
N PHE A 79 -15.68 -4.63 -9.62
CA PHE A 79 -14.56 -5.36 -9.03
C PHE A 79 -14.75 -6.88 -9.11
N LEU A 80 -15.95 -7.38 -8.85
CA LEU A 80 -16.28 -8.79 -9.01
C LEU A 80 -16.03 -9.27 -10.45
N SER A 81 -16.42 -8.47 -11.43
CA SER A 81 -16.27 -8.76 -12.85
C SER A 81 -14.80 -8.76 -13.30
N CYS A 82 -14.11 -7.65 -13.16
CA CYS A 82 -12.77 -7.47 -13.74
C CYS A 82 -11.68 -7.04 -12.73
N GLY A 83 -12.06 -6.66 -11.50
CA GLY A 83 -11.10 -6.17 -10.52
C GLY A 83 -10.04 -7.19 -10.14
N VAL A 84 -8.83 -6.70 -9.93
CA VAL A 84 -7.66 -7.48 -9.49
C VAL A 84 -7.01 -6.77 -8.32
N MET A 85 -6.60 -7.50 -7.30
CA MET A 85 -5.81 -7.00 -6.20
C MET A 85 -4.54 -7.85 -6.09
N SER A 86 -3.38 -7.22 -5.95
CA SER A 86 -2.12 -7.92 -5.68
C SER A 86 -2.12 -8.47 -4.25
N ASP A 87 -1.20 -9.38 -3.96
CA ASP A 87 -0.96 -9.83 -2.60
C ASP A 87 -0.42 -8.67 -1.75
N PRO A 88 -1.14 -8.22 -0.71
CA PRO A 88 -0.73 -7.10 0.12
C PRO A 88 0.59 -7.32 0.88
N GLU A 89 1.04 -8.57 1.03
CA GLU A 89 2.35 -8.86 1.61
C GLU A 89 3.51 -8.46 0.70
N THR A 90 3.26 -8.35 -0.60
CA THR A 90 4.27 -8.02 -1.62
C THR A 90 4.12 -6.61 -2.18
N GLU A 91 2.91 -6.22 -2.57
CA GLU A 91 2.63 -4.91 -3.17
C GLU A 91 1.18 -4.48 -2.88
N TYR A 92 1.00 -3.23 -2.46
CA TYR A 92 -0.35 -2.63 -2.38
C TYR A 92 -0.76 -2.16 -3.78
N ARG A 93 -1.68 -2.91 -4.39
CA ARG A 93 -2.16 -2.58 -5.73
C ARG A 93 -3.55 -3.16 -5.98
N LEU A 94 -4.49 -2.30 -6.36
CA LEU A 94 -5.82 -2.66 -6.82
C LEU A 94 -6.03 -2.09 -8.22
N GLU A 95 -6.53 -2.92 -9.13
CA GLU A 95 -6.64 -2.60 -10.55
C GLU A 95 -8.02 -2.98 -11.11
N PHE A 96 -8.47 -2.15 -12.05
CA PHE A 96 -9.61 -2.42 -12.92
C PHE A 96 -9.15 -2.36 -14.37
N PRO A 97 -8.87 -3.50 -15.02
CA PRO A 97 -8.66 -3.55 -16.47
C PRO A 97 -9.97 -3.17 -17.18
N MET A 98 -9.94 -2.14 -18.02
CA MET A 98 -11.14 -1.61 -18.68
C MET A 98 -11.15 -1.95 -20.15
N TYR A 99 -12.37 -1.90 -20.76
CA TYR A 99 -12.57 -2.21 -22.16
C TYR A 99 -12.11 -1.06 -23.08
N SER A 100 -12.39 0.20 -22.70
CA SER A 100 -12.05 1.40 -23.46
C SER A 100 -11.49 2.51 -22.57
N GLU A 101 -10.85 3.52 -23.17
CA GLU A 101 -10.37 4.69 -22.46
C GLU A 101 -11.52 5.49 -21.85
N ASP A 102 -12.61 5.68 -22.60
CA ASP A 102 -13.81 6.36 -22.09
C ASP A 102 -14.35 5.69 -20.81
N SER A 103 -14.42 4.35 -20.80
CA SER A 103 -14.87 3.61 -19.62
C SER A 103 -13.91 3.73 -18.44
N ALA A 104 -12.61 3.86 -18.70
CA ALA A 104 -11.61 4.07 -17.65
C ALA A 104 -11.72 5.49 -17.07
N GLU A 105 -11.91 6.51 -17.90
CA GLU A 105 -12.11 7.90 -17.46
C GLU A 105 -13.40 8.05 -16.65
N GLN A 106 -14.51 7.45 -17.09
CA GLN A 106 -15.75 7.43 -16.32
C GLN A 106 -15.58 6.76 -14.96
N LEU A 107 -14.91 5.59 -14.89
CA LEU A 107 -14.63 4.95 -13.62
C LEU A 107 -13.75 5.81 -12.73
N GLN A 108 -12.72 6.45 -13.27
CA GLN A 108 -11.86 7.36 -12.54
C GLN A 108 -12.67 8.52 -11.93
N GLY A 109 -13.60 9.11 -12.69
CA GLY A 109 -14.51 10.15 -12.20
C GLY A 109 -15.34 9.66 -11.02
N ILE A 110 -16.01 8.51 -11.16
CA ILE A 110 -16.82 7.90 -10.09
C ILE A 110 -15.98 7.63 -8.82
N LEU A 111 -14.78 7.10 -8.96
CA LEU A 111 -13.89 6.84 -7.82
C LEU A 111 -13.41 8.14 -7.16
N SER A 112 -13.14 9.18 -7.96
CA SER A 112 -12.78 10.50 -7.46
C SER A 112 -13.89 11.14 -6.62
N GLU A 113 -15.16 10.99 -7.01
CA GLU A 113 -16.32 11.44 -6.22
C GLU A 113 -16.42 10.72 -4.85
N LEU A 114 -15.92 9.50 -4.77
CA LEU A 114 -15.81 8.74 -3.52
C LEU A 114 -14.55 9.08 -2.71
N GLY A 115 -13.74 10.05 -3.17
CA GLY A 115 -12.46 10.42 -2.56
C GLY A 115 -11.32 9.45 -2.83
N ILE A 116 -11.46 8.55 -3.80
CA ILE A 116 -10.43 7.56 -4.16
C ILE A 116 -9.62 8.06 -5.36
N GLU A 117 -8.38 8.44 -5.11
CA GLU A 117 -7.44 8.84 -6.15
C GLU A 117 -6.91 7.63 -6.92
N THR A 118 -7.10 7.63 -8.24
CA THR A 118 -6.66 6.57 -9.13
C THR A 118 -5.89 7.11 -10.32
N LYS A 119 -5.12 6.24 -10.98
CA LYS A 119 -4.37 6.55 -12.20
C LYS A 119 -4.78 5.60 -13.31
N ILE A 120 -4.68 6.07 -14.55
CA ILE A 120 -4.91 5.25 -15.75
C ILE A 120 -3.57 4.96 -16.40
N VAL A 121 -3.37 3.72 -16.85
CA VAL A 121 -2.20 3.28 -17.62
C VAL A 121 -2.64 2.32 -18.71
N ILE A 122 -2.00 2.41 -19.88
CA ILE A 122 -2.22 1.44 -20.95
C ILE A 122 -1.31 0.24 -20.76
N ARG A 123 -1.88 -0.96 -20.66
CA ARG A 123 -1.14 -2.22 -20.56
C ARG A 123 -1.62 -3.21 -21.60
N ARG A 124 -0.71 -3.68 -22.44
CA ARG A 124 -1.03 -4.62 -23.53
C ARG A 124 -2.19 -4.12 -24.40
N GLY A 125 -2.23 -2.80 -24.68
CA GLY A 125 -3.27 -2.16 -25.46
C GLY A 125 -4.61 -1.99 -24.77
N LYS A 126 -4.71 -2.20 -23.45
CA LYS A 126 -5.93 -1.99 -22.66
C LYS A 126 -5.71 -0.97 -21.56
N PRO A 127 -6.64 -0.06 -21.32
CA PRO A 127 -6.57 0.86 -20.20
C PRO A 127 -6.83 0.10 -18.89
N VAL A 128 -6.07 0.49 -17.86
CA VAL A 128 -6.18 -0.06 -16.50
C VAL A 128 -6.26 1.10 -15.52
N VAL A 129 -7.36 1.20 -14.81
CA VAL A 129 -7.50 2.12 -13.67
C VAL A 129 -6.91 1.44 -12.44
N TYR A 130 -5.99 2.11 -11.73
CA TYR A 130 -5.33 1.49 -10.58
C TYR A 130 -5.08 2.45 -9.44
N CYS A 131 -5.00 1.89 -8.23
CA CYS A 131 -4.56 2.53 -7.02
C CYS A 131 -3.42 1.72 -6.37
N LYS A 132 -2.41 2.42 -5.79
CA LYS A 132 -1.28 1.81 -5.08
C LYS A 132 -1.16 2.27 -3.63
N GLU A 133 -1.91 3.26 -3.24
CA GLU A 133 -1.89 3.77 -1.88
C GLU A 133 -2.72 2.87 -0.98
N SER A 134 -2.10 2.33 0.08
CA SER A 134 -2.75 1.36 0.97
C SER A 134 -4.01 1.94 1.64
N GLY A 135 -3.99 3.22 2.03
CA GLY A 135 -5.16 3.90 2.61
C GLY A 135 -6.32 3.96 1.65
N MET A 136 -6.10 4.36 0.39
CA MET A 136 -7.13 4.40 -0.64
C MET A 136 -7.68 3.00 -0.97
N ILE A 137 -6.83 1.97 -0.92
CA ILE A 137 -7.27 0.58 -1.10
C ILE A 137 -8.14 0.13 0.08
N GLU A 138 -7.77 0.47 1.32
CA GLU A 138 -8.58 0.22 2.53
C GLU A 138 -9.96 0.87 2.40
N ASP A 139 -10.01 2.15 2.00
CA ASP A 139 -11.25 2.90 1.79
C ASP A 139 -12.10 2.26 0.69
N LEU A 140 -11.50 1.90 -0.44
CA LEU A 140 -12.19 1.27 -1.55
C LEU A 140 -12.78 -0.10 -1.18
N LEU A 141 -12.04 -0.93 -0.42
CA LEU A 141 -12.54 -2.19 0.12
C LEU A 141 -13.71 -1.94 1.09
N GLY A 142 -13.59 -0.91 1.94
CA GLY A 142 -14.65 -0.48 2.87
C GLY A 142 -15.90 -0.03 2.13
N ILE A 143 -15.78 0.77 1.07
CA ILE A 143 -16.86 1.22 0.19
C ILE A 143 -17.56 0.02 -0.44
N MET A 144 -16.83 -0.96 -0.96
CA MET A 144 -17.40 -2.19 -1.50
C MET A 144 -18.06 -3.08 -0.44
N GLY A 145 -17.78 -2.84 0.85
CA GLY A 145 -18.38 -3.53 1.99
C GLY A 145 -17.54 -4.69 2.57
N SER A 146 -16.32 -4.91 2.10
CA SER A 146 -15.43 -5.97 2.58
C SER A 146 -14.76 -5.58 3.88
N LYS A 147 -15.40 -5.87 5.00
CA LYS A 147 -14.84 -5.60 6.33
C LYS A 147 -13.68 -6.54 6.68
N LYS A 148 -13.79 -7.82 6.32
CA LYS A 148 -12.76 -8.82 6.61
C LYS A 148 -11.45 -8.43 5.91
N SER A 149 -11.50 -8.14 4.61
CA SER A 149 -10.31 -7.80 3.83
C SER A 149 -9.68 -6.47 4.25
N VAL A 150 -10.49 -5.49 4.71
CA VAL A 150 -9.96 -4.25 5.32
C VAL A 150 -9.14 -4.57 6.57
N PHE A 151 -9.65 -5.40 7.49
CA PHE A 151 -8.93 -5.79 8.69
C PHE A 151 -7.65 -6.58 8.39
N GLU A 152 -7.70 -7.47 7.42
CA GLU A 152 -6.53 -8.23 6.97
C GLU A 152 -5.44 -7.29 6.41
N LEU A 153 -5.83 -6.32 5.57
CA LEU A 153 -4.92 -5.34 5.01
C LEU A 153 -4.29 -4.46 6.09
N MET A 154 -5.08 -3.96 7.04
CA MET A 154 -4.59 -3.19 8.18
C MET A 154 -3.58 -3.99 9.02
N ASN A 155 -3.85 -5.26 9.29
CA ASN A 155 -2.92 -6.11 10.04
C ASN A 155 -1.59 -6.33 9.30
N ILE A 156 -1.62 -6.51 7.98
CA ILE A 156 -0.41 -6.63 7.15
C ILE A 156 0.38 -5.33 7.21
N LYS A 157 -0.28 -4.18 7.08
CA LYS A 157 0.33 -2.85 7.17
C LYS A 157 1.05 -2.63 8.50
N ILE A 158 0.39 -2.94 9.61
CA ILE A 158 0.99 -2.83 10.95
C ILE A 158 2.26 -3.70 11.05
N LYS A 159 2.22 -4.95 10.54
CA LYS A 159 3.40 -5.84 10.54
C LYS A 159 4.55 -5.25 9.70
N HIS A 160 4.25 -4.68 8.54
CA HIS A 160 5.24 -4.01 7.69
C HIS A 160 5.85 -2.79 8.38
N ASP A 161 5.05 -1.96 9.04
CA ASP A 161 5.51 -0.77 9.75
C ASP A 161 6.42 -1.14 10.93
N ILE A 162 6.06 -2.16 11.71
CA ILE A 162 6.91 -2.67 12.81
C ILE A 162 8.24 -3.16 12.25
N ARG A 163 8.24 -3.97 11.18
CA ARG A 163 9.46 -4.50 10.56
C ARG A 163 10.34 -3.37 10.00
N ASN A 164 9.74 -2.42 9.31
CA ASN A 164 10.45 -1.27 8.73
C ASN A 164 11.08 -0.40 9.81
N ASN A 165 10.36 -0.14 10.90
CA ASN A 165 10.88 0.63 12.03
C ASN A 165 12.05 -0.10 12.73
N ALA A 166 11.92 -1.41 12.95
CA ALA A 166 13.01 -2.23 13.50
C ALA A 166 14.25 -2.20 12.59
N ASN A 167 14.08 -2.39 11.29
CA ASN A 167 15.17 -2.33 10.32
C ASN A 167 15.85 -0.95 10.29
N ARG A 168 15.07 0.14 10.29
CA ARG A 168 15.60 1.52 10.33
C ARG A 168 16.41 1.75 11.60
N ARG A 169 15.92 1.29 12.75
CA ARG A 169 16.63 1.41 14.02
C ARG A 169 17.94 0.63 13.98
N THR A 170 17.91 -0.64 13.57
CA THR A 170 19.10 -1.48 13.45
C THR A 170 20.15 -0.86 12.50
N ASN A 171 19.70 -0.34 11.34
CA ASN A 171 20.59 0.31 10.38
C ASN A 171 21.22 1.59 10.96
N CYS A 172 20.45 2.38 11.71
CA CYS A 172 20.94 3.57 12.40
C CYS A 172 21.99 3.21 13.45
N ASP A 173 21.71 2.22 14.29
CA ASP A 173 22.63 1.76 15.33
C ASP A 173 23.93 1.21 14.71
N ALA A 174 23.83 0.38 13.68
CA ALA A 174 24.98 -0.14 12.95
C ALA A 174 25.83 0.97 12.30
N ALA A 175 25.18 2.00 11.71
CA ALA A 175 25.88 3.14 11.14
C ALA A 175 26.59 3.98 12.21
N ASN A 176 25.96 4.19 13.35
CA ASN A 176 26.55 4.91 14.47
C ASN A 176 27.76 4.16 15.09
N ILE A 177 27.63 2.84 15.28
CA ILE A 177 28.75 2.00 15.74
C ILE A 177 29.91 2.09 14.74
N ARG A 178 29.64 1.93 13.44
CA ARG A 178 30.68 2.01 12.41
C ARG A 178 31.40 3.37 12.42
N LYS A 179 30.65 4.48 12.50
CA LYS A 179 31.25 5.84 12.60
C LYS A 179 32.13 5.98 13.85
N THR A 180 31.63 5.47 14.99
CA THR A 180 32.40 5.52 16.25
C THR A 180 33.70 4.72 16.14
N VAL A 181 33.63 3.49 15.63
CA VAL A 181 34.82 2.63 15.47
C VAL A 181 35.84 3.23 14.51
N THR A 182 35.37 3.77 13.34
CA THR A 182 36.27 4.42 12.39
C THR A 182 36.98 5.64 13.02
N ALA A 183 36.19 6.55 13.60
CA ALA A 183 36.76 7.76 14.21
C ALA A 183 37.71 7.44 15.41
N SER A 184 37.34 6.48 16.23
CA SER A 184 38.21 6.06 17.35
C SER A 184 39.49 5.41 16.85
N GLY A 185 39.46 4.60 15.79
CA GLY A 185 40.62 4.02 15.16
C GLY A 185 41.57 5.06 14.58
N GLU A 186 41.04 6.03 13.81
CA GLU A 186 41.84 7.15 13.30
C GLU A 186 42.49 7.98 14.39
N GLN A 187 41.75 8.28 15.47
CA GLN A 187 42.29 8.99 16.64
C GLN A 187 43.37 8.16 17.34
N TYR A 188 43.15 6.88 17.54
CA TYR A 188 44.11 5.97 18.18
C TYR A 188 45.43 5.95 17.41
N GLU A 189 45.40 5.77 16.09
CA GLU A 189 46.58 5.77 15.25
C GLU A 189 47.32 7.14 15.26
N ALA A 190 46.55 8.25 15.24
CA ALA A 190 47.14 9.57 15.31
C ALA A 190 47.90 9.79 16.64
N ILE A 191 47.30 9.35 17.75
CA ILE A 191 47.92 9.46 19.09
C ILE A 191 49.18 8.57 19.19
N LEU A 192 49.14 7.35 18.60
CA LEU A 192 50.33 6.50 18.54
C LEU A 192 51.50 7.21 17.81
N ARG A 193 51.22 7.87 16.67
CA ARG A 193 52.28 8.62 15.95
C ARG A 193 52.81 9.78 16.77
N LEU A 194 51.97 10.52 17.50
CA LEU A 194 52.42 11.59 18.40
C LEU A 194 53.27 11.03 19.55
N ARG A 195 52.93 9.89 20.12
CA ARG A 195 53.71 9.23 21.17
C ARG A 195 55.08 8.80 20.63
N ASP A 196 55.12 8.14 19.48
CA ASP A 196 56.35 7.60 18.91
C ASP A 196 57.31 8.70 18.41
N SER A 197 56.79 9.89 18.08
CA SER A 197 57.57 11.09 17.74
C SER A 197 58.01 11.92 18.96
N GLY A 198 57.53 11.60 20.17
CA GLY A 198 57.77 12.39 21.37
C GLY A 198 57.00 13.70 21.46
N GLU A 199 56.07 13.95 20.53
CA GLU A 199 55.24 15.15 20.51
C GLU A 199 54.04 15.10 21.49
N LEU A 200 53.70 13.89 21.99
CA LEU A 200 52.59 13.71 22.93
C LEU A 200 52.84 14.48 24.26
N GLU A 201 54.11 14.49 24.70
CA GLU A 201 54.53 15.19 25.96
C GLU A 201 54.51 16.71 25.82
N LYS A 202 54.46 17.25 24.62
CA LYS A 202 54.39 18.70 24.33
C LYS A 202 52.97 19.23 24.28
N LEU A 203 51.96 18.33 24.32
CA LEU A 203 50.57 18.73 24.30
C LEU A 203 50.15 19.39 25.64
N PRO A 204 49.18 20.31 25.61
CA PRO A 204 48.53 20.78 26.84
C PRO A 204 48.00 19.61 27.67
N ASP A 205 48.05 19.75 29.01
CA ASP A 205 47.70 18.67 29.94
C ASP A 205 46.35 18.04 29.67
N GLU A 206 45.31 18.83 29.40
CA GLU A 206 43.96 18.33 29.09
C GLU A 206 43.92 17.46 27.81
N LEU A 207 44.66 17.86 26.77
CA LEU A 207 44.72 17.09 25.52
C LEU A 207 45.53 15.82 25.68
N ARG A 208 46.63 15.89 26.47
CA ARG A 208 47.47 14.72 26.78
C ARG A 208 46.66 13.68 27.57
N GLU A 209 45.92 14.12 28.60
CA GLU A 209 45.09 13.22 29.42
C GLU A 209 43.99 12.55 28.54
N THR A 210 43.30 13.32 27.73
CA THR A 210 42.31 12.79 26.78
C THR A 210 42.93 11.79 25.79
N ALA A 211 44.15 12.04 25.31
CA ALA A 211 44.88 11.14 24.42
C ALA A 211 45.25 9.83 25.12
N LEU A 212 45.70 9.88 26.37
CA LEU A 212 45.99 8.67 27.16
C LEU A 212 44.72 7.86 27.42
N LEU A 213 43.62 8.50 27.80
CA LEU A 213 42.32 7.84 27.96
C LEU A 213 41.85 7.15 26.67
N ARG A 214 42.08 7.77 25.49
CA ARG A 214 41.81 7.16 24.20
C ARG A 214 42.66 5.92 23.92
N LEU A 215 43.96 5.94 24.27
CA LEU A 215 44.81 4.77 24.12
C LEU A 215 44.37 3.60 24.99
N GLU A 216 43.92 3.87 26.21
CA GLU A 216 43.40 2.85 27.13
C GLU A 216 42.02 2.32 26.68
N ASN A 217 41.20 3.19 26.07
CA ASN A 217 39.83 2.90 25.69
C ASN A 217 39.62 3.07 24.18
N SER A 218 40.35 2.29 23.36
CA SER A 218 40.46 2.47 21.91
C SER A 218 39.14 2.47 21.16
N ASN A 219 38.15 1.74 21.62
CA ASN A 219 36.83 1.59 20.97
C ASN A 219 35.71 2.43 21.63
N ALA A 220 36.02 3.18 22.69
CA ALA A 220 35.01 3.96 23.40
C ALA A 220 34.49 5.13 22.58
N SER A 221 33.16 5.44 22.69
CA SER A 221 32.60 6.65 22.12
C SER A 221 33.13 7.90 22.84
N LEU A 222 33.05 9.07 22.19
CA LEU A 222 33.44 10.34 22.82
C LEU A 222 32.65 10.63 24.10
N SER A 223 31.38 10.24 24.15
CA SER A 223 30.58 10.39 25.37
C SER A 223 31.04 9.51 26.54
N VAL A 224 31.55 8.32 26.24
CA VAL A 224 32.14 7.43 27.27
C VAL A 224 33.47 7.99 27.76
N LEU A 225 34.31 8.49 26.84
CA LEU A 225 35.58 9.13 27.23
C LEU A 225 35.37 10.39 28.08
N ALA A 226 34.35 11.22 27.69
CA ALA A 226 34.00 12.41 28.48
C ALA A 226 33.47 12.11 29.89
N ALA A 227 32.94 10.89 30.12
CA ALA A 227 32.49 10.46 31.44
C ALA A 227 33.63 9.87 32.28
N LEU A 228 34.79 9.55 31.68
CA LEU A 228 36.00 9.04 32.33
C LEU A 228 37.01 10.17 32.64
N HIS A 229 36.83 11.34 32.01
CA HIS A 229 37.59 12.55 32.23
C HIS A 229 37.01 13.33 33.42
#